data_61c5c4ec5ed7fa97c7c69be1cd7f20c1
#
_entry.id   61c5c4ec5ed7fa97c7c69be1cd7f20c1
#
_cell.length_a   1.000
_cell.length_b   1.000
_cell.length_c   1.000
_cell.angle_alpha   90.00
_cell.angle_beta   90.00
_cell.angle_gamma   90.00
#
_symmetry.space_group_name_H-M   'P 1'
#
loop_
_entity.id
_entity.type
_entity.pdbx_description
1 polymer ?
#
loop_
_entity_poly.entity_id
_entity_poly.type
_entity_poly.pdbx_seq_one_letter_code
_entity_poly.pdbx_strand_id
1 'polypeptide(L)'
;MTKKALFISGGWDGHEPVETSEFISEQIKVFNIQSNIVNDLDVLTDLEYLKSFDVILPVWTMGQIDDNNWEIKNSKIGNLQEAIHSGVGLAGWHGGMSDAFRDNTNYQFLVGSQFVCHPGNFVDYEVNIIDKNHEIVKGISDFKVFSEQYFLHIDPSINIIASTKFTKEYHQWIDGVEMPVAYTKTWGNGKIFHCSIGHYLKDFENENVVKLLIQGINWTTK
;
A
#
# COMPACT_ATOMS: atom_id res chain seq x y z
N MET A 1 -22.47 -4.90 -9.66
CA MET A 1 -22.51 -5.57 -8.34
C MET A 1 -21.75 -4.68 -7.36
N THR A 2 -22.09 -4.71 -6.08
CA THR A 2 -21.36 -3.99 -5.04
C THR A 2 -20.08 -4.77 -4.72
N LYS A 3 -18.94 -4.11 -4.77
CA LYS A 3 -17.64 -4.68 -4.40
C LYS A 3 -17.40 -4.58 -2.90
N LYS A 4 -16.52 -5.42 -2.35
CA LYS A 4 -16.22 -5.47 -0.93
C LYS A 4 -14.73 -5.26 -0.67
N ALA A 5 -14.39 -4.37 0.25
CA ALA A 5 -13.04 -4.12 0.73
C ALA A 5 -12.90 -4.54 2.19
N LEU A 6 -11.81 -5.23 2.52
CA LEU A 6 -11.42 -5.54 3.89
C LEU A 6 -10.23 -4.66 4.28
N PHE A 7 -10.41 -3.77 5.23
CA PHE A 7 -9.34 -3.01 5.86
C PHE A 7 -8.88 -3.74 7.12
N ILE A 8 -7.59 -3.98 7.24
CA ILE A 8 -6.97 -4.55 8.45
C ILE A 8 -6.15 -3.44 9.08
N SER A 9 -6.78 -2.74 10.03
CA SER A 9 -6.30 -1.46 10.58
C SER A 9 -5.65 -1.66 11.94
N GLY A 10 -4.42 -1.16 12.13
CA GLY A 10 -3.71 -1.25 13.40
C GLY A 10 -2.20 -1.06 13.27
N GLY A 11 -1.44 -1.70 14.16
CA GLY A 11 0.00 -1.54 14.23
C GLY A 11 0.39 -0.30 15.02
N TRP A 12 1.30 0.52 14.49
CA TRP A 12 1.77 1.73 15.16
C TRP A 12 0.79 2.89 15.01
N ASP A 13 0.29 3.40 16.13
CA ASP A 13 -0.73 4.47 16.18
C ASP A 13 -0.26 5.80 15.57
N GLY A 14 1.06 6.03 15.45
CA GLY A 14 1.60 7.25 14.85
C GLY A 14 1.25 7.45 13.37
N HIS A 15 0.75 6.43 12.70
CA HIS A 15 0.23 6.50 11.32
C HIS A 15 -1.30 6.64 11.24
N GLU A 16 -1.97 6.93 12.35
CA GLU A 16 -3.42 7.12 12.42
C GLU A 16 -4.20 6.02 11.65
N PRO A 17 -3.94 4.71 11.94
CA PRO A 17 -4.46 3.63 11.11
C PRO A 17 -5.99 3.57 11.09
N VAL A 18 -6.66 3.92 12.17
CA VAL A 18 -8.12 3.91 12.26
C VAL A 18 -8.70 5.07 11.44
N GLU A 19 -8.22 6.27 11.68
CA GLU A 19 -8.70 7.51 11.06
C GLU A 19 -8.47 7.50 9.55
N THR A 20 -7.29 7.04 9.12
CA THR A 20 -6.96 6.92 7.69
C THR A 20 -7.77 5.83 7.00
N SER A 21 -8.03 4.70 7.68
CA SER A 21 -8.92 3.65 7.16
C SER A 21 -10.34 4.14 7.00
N GLU A 22 -10.89 4.83 8.00
CA GLU A 22 -12.24 5.41 7.95
C GLU A 22 -12.36 6.43 6.81
N PHE A 23 -11.38 7.34 6.70
CA PHE A 23 -11.37 8.34 5.63
C PHE A 23 -11.37 7.69 4.24
N ILE A 24 -10.44 6.78 3.97
CA ILE A 24 -10.34 6.12 2.65
C ILE A 24 -11.56 5.24 2.38
N SER A 25 -12.14 4.59 3.40
CA SER A 25 -13.36 3.80 3.25
C SER A 25 -14.54 4.63 2.75
N GLU A 26 -14.65 5.89 3.17
CA GLU A 26 -15.66 6.82 2.64
C GLU A 26 -15.35 7.21 1.18
N GLN A 27 -14.09 7.49 0.86
CA GLN A 27 -13.70 7.92 -0.48
C GLN A 27 -13.95 6.85 -1.55
N ILE A 28 -13.71 5.57 -1.25
CA ILE A 28 -13.89 4.47 -2.24
C ILE A 28 -15.37 4.14 -2.53
N LYS A 29 -16.32 4.67 -1.77
CA LYS A 29 -17.76 4.50 -2.05
C LYS A 29 -18.16 5.00 -3.43
N VAL A 30 -17.44 5.96 -4.00
CA VAL A 30 -17.67 6.48 -5.37
C VAL A 30 -17.56 5.38 -6.44
N PHE A 31 -16.83 4.30 -6.15
CA PHE A 31 -16.68 3.12 -7.02
C PHE A 31 -17.64 1.98 -6.64
N ASN A 32 -18.63 2.24 -5.78
CA ASN A 32 -19.54 1.23 -5.26
C ASN A 32 -18.83 0.10 -4.48
N ILE A 33 -17.79 0.46 -3.72
CA ILE A 33 -17.03 -0.43 -2.85
C ILE A 33 -17.52 -0.22 -1.42
N GLN A 34 -17.98 -1.30 -0.77
CA GLN A 34 -18.35 -1.32 0.65
C GLN A 34 -17.17 -1.85 1.48
N SER A 35 -16.90 -1.20 2.60
CA SER A 35 -15.77 -1.53 3.46
C SER A 35 -16.21 -2.29 4.70
N ASN A 36 -15.39 -3.27 5.10
CA ASN A 36 -15.34 -3.83 6.44
C ASN A 36 -13.99 -3.49 7.05
N ILE A 37 -13.96 -2.81 8.19
CA ILE A 37 -12.73 -2.42 8.90
C ILE A 37 -12.61 -3.30 10.14
N VAL A 38 -11.51 -4.02 10.26
CA VAL A 38 -11.16 -4.86 11.40
C VAL A 38 -9.80 -4.42 11.96
N ASN A 39 -9.60 -4.60 13.24
CA ASN A 39 -8.36 -4.24 13.95
C ASN A 39 -7.70 -5.45 14.62
N ASP A 40 -7.81 -6.58 13.98
CA ASP A 40 -7.22 -7.83 14.44
C ASP A 40 -6.64 -8.60 13.25
N LEU A 41 -5.39 -9.07 13.40
CA LEU A 41 -4.72 -9.93 12.42
C LEU A 41 -5.26 -11.36 12.37
N ASP A 42 -6.05 -11.78 13.35
CA ASP A 42 -6.65 -13.11 13.35
C ASP A 42 -7.65 -13.31 12.22
N VAL A 43 -8.17 -12.23 11.64
CA VAL A 43 -8.97 -12.28 10.40
C VAL A 43 -8.25 -13.02 9.27
N LEU A 44 -6.92 -13.00 9.24
CA LEU A 44 -6.09 -13.68 8.25
C LEU A 44 -6.03 -15.20 8.43
N THR A 45 -6.61 -15.74 9.50
CA THR A 45 -6.70 -17.22 9.71
C THR A 45 -7.81 -17.86 8.90
N ASP A 46 -8.80 -17.09 8.43
CA ASP A 46 -9.96 -17.59 7.67
C ASP A 46 -9.79 -17.29 6.17
N LEU A 47 -9.22 -18.22 5.42
CA LEU A 47 -8.98 -18.07 3.99
C LEU A 47 -10.27 -17.85 3.18
N GLU A 48 -11.36 -18.54 3.51
CA GLU A 48 -12.62 -18.42 2.77
C GLU A 48 -13.26 -17.04 3.02
N TYR A 49 -13.12 -16.52 4.22
CA TYR A 49 -13.54 -15.16 4.52
C TYR A 49 -12.73 -14.14 3.71
N LEU A 50 -11.41 -14.28 3.64
CA LEU A 50 -10.54 -13.39 2.81
C LEU A 50 -10.96 -13.45 1.33
N LYS A 51 -11.22 -14.64 0.79
CA LYS A 51 -11.66 -14.83 -0.60
C LYS A 51 -13.03 -14.20 -0.90
N SER A 52 -13.83 -13.90 0.12
CA SER A 52 -15.14 -13.25 -0.04
C SER A 52 -15.06 -11.75 -0.35
N PHE A 53 -13.86 -11.16 -0.29
CA PHE A 53 -13.60 -9.76 -0.62
C PHE A 53 -13.05 -9.59 -2.03
N ASP A 54 -13.23 -8.38 -2.59
CA ASP A 54 -12.66 -8.00 -3.88
C ASP A 54 -11.27 -7.36 -3.73
N VAL A 55 -10.99 -6.77 -2.57
CA VAL A 55 -9.69 -6.17 -2.22
C VAL A 55 -9.45 -6.23 -0.71
N ILE A 56 -8.19 -6.49 -0.32
CA ILE A 56 -7.71 -6.42 1.07
C ILE A 56 -6.74 -5.25 1.17
N LEU A 57 -6.90 -4.44 2.23
CA LEU A 57 -6.06 -3.28 2.50
C LEU A 57 -5.38 -3.45 3.87
N PRO A 58 -4.11 -3.85 3.91
CA PRO A 58 -3.33 -3.78 5.14
C PRO A 58 -3.03 -2.32 5.46
N VAL A 59 -3.47 -1.88 6.65
CA VAL A 59 -3.17 -0.57 7.25
C VAL A 59 -2.52 -0.84 8.60
N TRP A 60 -1.41 -1.59 8.56
CA TRP A 60 -0.77 -2.16 9.75
C TRP A 60 0.73 -1.92 9.74
N THR A 61 1.17 -0.80 10.29
CA THR A 61 2.60 -0.47 10.33
C THR A 61 3.32 -1.27 11.40
N MET A 62 4.51 -1.81 11.06
CA MET A 62 5.31 -2.68 11.94
C MET A 62 4.58 -3.97 12.33
N GLY A 63 4.75 -4.45 13.56
CA GLY A 63 4.10 -5.65 14.08
C GLY A 63 4.68 -6.96 13.52
N GLN A 64 4.05 -8.05 13.94
CA GLN A 64 4.35 -9.41 13.49
C GLN A 64 3.08 -10.06 12.96
N ILE A 65 3.16 -10.73 11.81
CA ILE A 65 2.00 -11.40 11.21
C ILE A 65 1.93 -12.89 11.60
N ASP A 66 3.06 -13.56 11.62
CA ASP A 66 3.22 -14.94 12.01
C ASP A 66 4.52 -15.13 12.81
N ASP A 67 4.64 -16.20 13.54
CA ASP A 67 5.93 -16.69 14.02
C ASP A 67 6.81 -16.99 12.80
N ASN A 68 8.12 -16.67 12.87
CA ASN A 68 9.10 -16.83 11.79
C ASN A 68 9.30 -18.30 11.40
N ASN A 69 8.26 -18.96 10.96
CA ASN A 69 8.27 -20.31 10.41
C ASN A 69 8.30 -20.28 8.89
N TRP A 70 9.23 -21.00 8.30
CA TRP A 70 9.31 -21.20 6.85
C TRP A 70 8.08 -21.94 6.26
N GLU A 71 7.22 -22.50 7.12
CA GLU A 71 5.97 -23.14 6.72
C GLU A 71 4.88 -22.12 6.48
N ILE A 72 4.70 -21.75 5.22
CA ILE A 72 3.67 -20.81 4.77
C ILE A 72 2.26 -21.40 4.89
N LYS A 73 2.15 -22.74 4.77
CA LYS A 73 0.84 -23.42 4.71
C LYS A 73 0.08 -23.27 6.03
N ASN A 74 -1.14 -22.76 5.94
CA ASN A 74 -2.04 -22.47 7.06
C ASN A 74 -1.55 -21.36 8.02
N SER A 75 -0.57 -20.57 7.62
CA SER A 75 -0.18 -19.35 8.32
C SER A 75 -1.04 -18.16 7.87
N LYS A 76 -1.05 -17.07 8.63
CA LYS A 76 -1.74 -15.82 8.27
C LYS A 76 -1.22 -15.27 6.94
N ILE A 77 0.10 -15.23 6.76
CA ILE A 77 0.71 -14.80 5.51
C ILE A 77 0.40 -15.75 4.35
N GLY A 78 0.40 -17.05 4.59
CA GLY A 78 0.06 -18.04 3.57
C GLY A 78 -1.38 -17.92 3.09
N ASN A 79 -2.31 -17.68 3.99
CA ASN A 79 -3.71 -17.43 3.65
C ASN A 79 -3.88 -16.13 2.86
N LEU A 80 -3.16 -15.05 3.25
CA LEU A 80 -3.17 -13.80 2.50
C LEU A 80 -2.63 -14.02 1.08
N GLN A 81 -1.47 -14.67 0.93
CA GLN A 81 -0.89 -14.98 -0.39
C GLN A 81 -1.84 -15.81 -1.26
N GLU A 82 -2.49 -16.81 -0.68
CA GLU A 82 -3.45 -17.67 -1.41
C GLU A 82 -4.71 -16.89 -1.82
N ALA A 83 -5.24 -16.03 -0.95
CA ALA A 83 -6.37 -15.16 -1.29
C ALA A 83 -6.03 -14.26 -2.48
N ILE A 84 -4.87 -13.59 -2.44
CA ILE A 84 -4.43 -12.73 -3.55
C ILE A 84 -4.15 -13.57 -4.81
N HIS A 85 -3.48 -14.73 -4.68
CA HIS A 85 -3.24 -15.61 -5.82
C HIS A 85 -4.53 -16.04 -6.51
N SER A 86 -5.62 -16.23 -5.76
CA SER A 86 -6.93 -16.61 -6.30
C SER A 86 -7.67 -15.49 -7.04
N GLY A 87 -7.19 -14.23 -6.93
CA GLY A 87 -7.76 -13.08 -7.62
C GLY A 87 -8.27 -11.94 -6.73
N VAL A 88 -8.17 -12.07 -5.39
CA VAL A 88 -8.44 -10.92 -4.50
C VAL A 88 -7.35 -9.87 -4.71
N GLY A 89 -7.72 -8.58 -4.75
CA GLY A 89 -6.75 -7.49 -4.83
C GLY A 89 -6.05 -7.23 -3.51
N LEU A 90 -4.83 -6.68 -3.57
CA LEU A 90 -4.12 -6.14 -2.42
C LEU A 90 -3.77 -4.69 -2.69
N ALA A 91 -4.22 -3.78 -1.86
CA ALA A 91 -3.91 -2.35 -2.01
C ALA A 91 -3.55 -1.75 -0.67
N GLY A 92 -2.68 -0.74 -0.68
CA GLY A 92 -2.32 -0.07 0.56
C GLY A 92 -1.44 1.15 0.33
N TRP A 93 -1.16 1.81 1.42
CA TRP A 93 -0.37 3.03 1.41
C TRP A 93 0.64 3.08 2.55
N HIS A 94 1.69 3.84 2.31
CA HIS A 94 2.69 4.22 3.30
C HIS A 94 3.21 3.03 4.12
N GLY A 95 3.42 3.24 5.41
CA GLY A 95 3.87 2.21 6.34
C GLY A 95 2.87 1.08 6.57
N GLY A 96 1.58 1.34 6.37
CA GLY A 96 0.55 0.32 6.51
C GLY A 96 0.71 -0.87 5.57
N MET A 97 1.46 -0.70 4.48
CA MET A 97 1.78 -1.76 3.54
C MET A 97 3.29 -2.02 3.45
N SER A 98 4.13 -1.01 3.15
CA SER A 98 5.56 -1.25 2.88
C SER A 98 6.42 -1.35 4.14
N ASP A 99 5.94 -0.89 5.29
CA ASP A 99 6.59 -0.97 6.59
C ASP A 99 5.92 -1.95 7.56
N ALA A 100 4.98 -2.74 7.07
CA ALA A 100 4.34 -3.80 7.82
C ALA A 100 5.26 -5.03 7.91
N PHE A 101 5.21 -5.69 9.06
CA PHE A 101 5.80 -7.01 9.27
C PHE A 101 7.24 -7.15 8.77
N ARG A 102 8.12 -6.21 9.19
CA ARG A 102 9.51 -6.04 8.70
C ARG A 102 10.33 -7.33 8.66
N ASP A 103 10.09 -8.27 9.58
CA ASP A 103 10.83 -9.52 9.68
C ASP A 103 10.26 -10.64 8.80
N ASN A 104 9.11 -10.41 8.14
CA ASN A 104 8.46 -11.42 7.32
C ASN A 104 8.78 -11.24 5.83
N THR A 105 9.75 -12.02 5.34
CA THR A 105 10.19 -11.97 3.93
C THR A 105 9.11 -12.43 2.94
N ASN A 106 8.17 -13.31 3.35
CA ASN A 106 7.06 -13.74 2.52
C ASN A 106 6.06 -12.60 2.28
N TYR A 107 5.84 -11.75 3.30
CA TYR A 107 5.04 -10.55 3.15
C TYR A 107 5.70 -9.55 2.20
N GLN A 108 6.99 -9.28 2.38
CA GLN A 108 7.76 -8.39 1.50
C GLN A 108 7.74 -8.86 0.04
N PHE A 109 7.89 -10.17 -0.17
CA PHE A 109 7.83 -10.77 -1.49
C PHE A 109 6.45 -10.63 -2.14
N LEU A 110 5.37 -10.76 -1.36
CA LEU A 110 4.01 -10.50 -1.83
C LEU A 110 3.85 -9.04 -2.23
N VAL A 111 4.17 -8.10 -1.32
CA VAL A 111 3.97 -6.66 -1.51
C VAL A 111 4.87 -6.10 -2.62
N GLY A 112 6.12 -6.54 -2.69
CA GLY A 112 7.09 -6.08 -3.69
C GLY A 112 7.94 -4.90 -3.27
N SER A 113 7.87 -4.48 -2.01
CA SER A 113 8.78 -3.48 -1.43
C SER A 113 8.93 -3.66 0.07
N GLN A 114 9.98 -3.01 0.59
CA GLN A 114 10.21 -2.87 2.03
C GLN A 114 10.70 -1.46 2.32
N PHE A 115 10.13 -0.84 3.33
CA PHE A 115 10.60 0.43 3.86
C PHE A 115 12.04 0.32 4.43
N VAL A 116 12.84 1.33 4.14
CA VAL A 116 14.22 1.46 4.65
C VAL A 116 14.34 2.68 5.55
N CYS A 117 14.02 3.87 5.01
CA CYS A 117 14.07 5.14 5.73
C CYS A 117 13.31 6.24 4.99
N HIS A 118 13.15 7.39 5.66
CA HIS A 118 12.63 8.64 5.11
C HIS A 118 13.59 9.79 5.46
N PRO A 119 14.67 10.00 4.68
CA PRO A 119 15.67 11.03 4.96
C PRO A 119 15.05 12.42 5.03
N GLY A 120 15.29 13.14 6.13
CA GLY A 120 14.73 14.46 6.37
C GLY A 120 13.37 14.47 7.08
N ASN A 121 12.81 13.30 7.39
CA ASN A 121 11.45 13.14 7.94
C ASN A 121 10.39 13.72 6.99
N PHE A 122 9.67 14.78 7.37
CA PHE A 122 8.71 15.46 6.50
C PHE A 122 9.42 16.49 5.63
N VAL A 123 9.32 16.32 4.33
CA VAL A 123 9.97 17.17 3.32
C VAL A 123 9.02 17.52 2.19
N ASP A 124 9.27 18.64 1.52
CA ASP A 124 8.61 18.97 0.25
C ASP A 124 9.27 18.18 -0.88
N TYR A 125 8.50 17.43 -1.63
CA TYR A 125 9.00 16.74 -2.82
C TYR A 125 7.98 16.68 -3.94
N GLU A 126 8.48 16.41 -5.13
CA GLU A 126 7.67 16.28 -6.34
C GLU A 126 7.38 14.80 -6.63
N VAL A 127 6.14 14.52 -6.96
CA VAL A 127 5.67 13.23 -7.48
C VAL A 127 5.54 13.34 -8.99
N ASN A 128 6.31 12.55 -9.71
CA ASN A 128 6.34 12.52 -11.18
C ASN A 128 5.55 11.33 -11.69
N ILE A 129 4.59 11.55 -12.57
CA ILE A 129 3.82 10.48 -13.21
C ILE A 129 4.64 9.87 -14.35
N ILE A 130 5.04 8.62 -14.17
CA ILE A 130 5.92 7.91 -15.10
C ILE A 130 5.11 7.21 -16.20
N ASP A 131 4.10 6.41 -15.84
CA ASP A 131 3.21 5.77 -16.81
C ASP A 131 1.91 6.59 -16.98
N LYS A 132 1.96 7.60 -17.82
CA LYS A 132 0.84 8.53 -18.08
C LYS A 132 -0.39 7.86 -18.71
N ASN A 133 -0.25 6.64 -19.23
CA ASN A 133 -1.33 5.89 -19.85
C ASN A 133 -2.03 4.93 -18.91
N HIS A 134 -1.46 4.69 -17.72
CA HIS A 134 -2.04 3.80 -16.74
C HIS A 134 -3.36 4.36 -16.19
N GLU A 135 -4.39 3.53 -16.10
CA GLU A 135 -5.74 3.97 -15.66
C GLU A 135 -5.75 4.55 -14.24
N ILE A 136 -4.84 4.12 -13.35
CA ILE A 136 -4.70 4.62 -11.98
C ILE A 136 -4.34 6.11 -11.95
N VAL A 137 -3.63 6.63 -12.94
CA VAL A 137 -3.20 8.04 -12.97
C VAL A 137 -4.06 8.92 -13.88
N LYS A 138 -5.20 8.41 -14.32
CA LYS A 138 -6.10 9.17 -15.18
C LYS A 138 -6.53 10.50 -14.54
N GLY A 139 -6.17 11.61 -15.21
CA GLY A 139 -6.46 12.96 -14.75
C GLY A 139 -5.63 13.38 -13.53
N ILE A 140 -4.46 12.75 -13.32
CA ILE A 140 -3.42 13.18 -12.39
C ILE A 140 -2.22 13.60 -13.23
N SER A 141 -1.64 14.75 -12.95
CA SER A 141 -0.35 15.22 -13.46
C SER A 141 0.66 15.29 -12.32
N ASP A 142 1.90 15.57 -12.64
CA ASP A 142 2.95 15.76 -11.63
C ASP A 142 2.49 16.77 -10.57
N PHE A 143 2.76 16.48 -9.30
CA PHE A 143 2.30 17.29 -8.18
C PHE A 143 3.32 17.33 -7.05
N LYS A 144 3.19 18.32 -6.16
CA LYS A 144 4.02 18.44 -4.96
C LYS A 144 3.25 17.96 -3.74
N VAL A 145 4.00 17.43 -2.78
CA VAL A 145 3.48 17.00 -1.49
C VAL A 145 4.50 17.31 -0.39
N PHE A 146 4.01 17.60 0.81
CA PHE A 146 4.81 17.67 2.03
C PHE A 146 4.48 16.45 2.88
N SER A 147 5.36 15.45 2.88
CA SER A 147 5.17 14.16 3.57
C SER A 147 6.52 13.49 3.80
N GLU A 148 6.53 12.29 4.37
CA GLU A 148 7.72 11.45 4.41
C GLU A 148 8.04 10.92 3.02
N GLN A 149 9.25 11.23 2.53
CA GLN A 149 9.76 10.71 1.27
C GLN A 149 10.43 9.35 1.51
N TYR A 150 9.75 8.26 1.16
CA TYR A 150 10.24 6.91 1.42
C TYR A 150 11.36 6.46 0.50
N PHE A 151 12.44 5.96 1.11
CA PHE A 151 13.43 5.14 0.44
C PHE A 151 13.08 3.67 0.68
N LEU A 152 12.90 2.90 -0.40
CA LEU A 152 12.43 1.52 -0.38
C LEU A 152 13.47 0.57 -0.94
N HIS A 153 13.55 -0.66 -0.42
CA HIS A 153 14.00 -1.78 -1.21
C HIS A 153 12.83 -2.28 -2.06
N ILE A 154 13.07 -2.56 -3.33
CA ILE A 154 12.01 -2.90 -4.30
C ILE A 154 12.30 -4.22 -5.02
N ASP A 155 11.25 -4.96 -5.30
CA ASP A 155 11.26 -6.14 -6.16
C ASP A 155 11.34 -5.68 -7.64
N PRO A 156 12.22 -6.27 -8.46
CA PRO A 156 12.32 -5.92 -9.88
C PRO A 156 11.05 -6.24 -10.71
N SER A 157 10.09 -6.97 -10.16
CA SER A 157 8.82 -7.29 -10.84
C SER A 157 7.72 -6.23 -10.68
N ILE A 158 7.97 -5.14 -9.93
CA ILE A 158 7.01 -4.04 -9.82
C ILE A 158 6.97 -3.21 -11.11
N ASN A 159 5.78 -2.67 -11.41
CA ASN A 159 5.61 -1.67 -12.46
C ASN A 159 5.41 -0.29 -11.83
N ILE A 160 6.40 0.60 -11.97
CA ILE A 160 6.38 1.94 -11.37
C ILE A 160 5.48 2.85 -12.20
N ILE A 161 4.45 3.42 -11.57
CA ILE A 161 3.51 4.36 -12.22
C ILE A 161 3.74 5.80 -11.82
N ALA A 162 4.29 6.05 -10.64
CA ALA A 162 4.74 7.37 -10.19
C ALA A 162 6.02 7.23 -9.37
N SER A 163 6.93 8.21 -9.49
CA SER A 163 8.22 8.23 -8.79
C SER A 163 8.49 9.59 -8.15
N THR A 164 9.48 9.62 -7.28
CA THR A 164 10.09 10.83 -6.74
C THR A 164 11.60 10.75 -6.85
N LYS A 165 12.27 11.90 -6.90
CA LYS A 165 13.73 11.98 -6.99
C LYS A 165 14.31 12.57 -5.72
N PHE A 166 15.25 11.86 -5.12
CA PHE A 166 15.97 12.34 -3.95
C PHE A 166 17.01 13.40 -4.33
N THR A 167 17.25 14.31 -3.38
CA THR A 167 18.34 15.29 -3.45
C THR A 167 19.41 14.95 -2.43
N LYS A 168 20.61 15.55 -2.57
CA LYS A 168 21.72 15.40 -1.62
C LYS A 168 21.54 16.10 -0.28
N GLU A 169 20.40 16.75 -0.06
CA GLU A 169 20.15 17.61 1.11
C GLU A 169 20.38 16.87 2.44
N TYR A 170 19.85 15.63 2.53
CA TYR A 170 19.94 14.83 3.76
C TYR A 170 21.02 13.75 3.68
N HIS A 171 21.26 13.19 2.49
CA HIS A 171 22.29 12.16 2.25
C HIS A 171 22.91 12.33 0.87
N GLN A 172 24.20 12.65 0.82
CA GLN A 172 24.90 12.93 -0.42
C GLN A 172 24.89 11.77 -1.42
N TRP A 173 24.90 10.53 -0.94
CA TRP A 173 24.96 9.32 -1.80
C TRP A 173 23.64 8.90 -2.42
N ILE A 174 22.52 9.52 -2.04
CA ILE A 174 21.22 9.27 -2.69
C ILE A 174 20.84 10.39 -3.67
N ASP A 175 21.74 11.34 -3.93
CA ASP A 175 21.49 12.42 -4.89
C ASP A 175 21.13 11.87 -6.27
N GLY A 176 19.96 12.26 -6.76
CA GLY A 176 19.47 11.80 -8.05
C GLY A 176 18.84 10.41 -8.08
N VAL A 177 18.81 9.68 -6.96
CA VAL A 177 18.14 8.38 -6.90
C VAL A 177 16.64 8.57 -7.06
N GLU A 178 16.04 7.79 -7.97
CA GLU A 178 14.59 7.75 -8.17
C GLU A 178 13.98 6.58 -7.40
N MET A 179 12.92 6.85 -6.65
CA MET A 179 12.16 5.86 -5.89
C MET A 179 10.70 5.85 -6.32
N PRO A 180 10.04 4.67 -6.34
CA PRO A 180 8.62 4.61 -6.61
C PRO A 180 7.82 5.30 -5.49
N VAL A 181 6.89 6.17 -5.89
CA VAL A 181 5.82 6.68 -5.05
C VAL A 181 4.60 5.79 -5.18
N ALA A 182 4.30 5.35 -6.38
CA ALA A 182 3.23 4.39 -6.61
C ALA A 182 3.66 3.33 -7.63
N TYR A 183 3.29 2.09 -7.35
CA TYR A 183 3.57 0.97 -8.25
C TYR A 183 2.44 -0.07 -8.23
N THR A 184 2.44 -0.91 -9.26
CA THR A 184 1.60 -2.09 -9.36
C THR A 184 2.44 -3.35 -9.47
N LYS A 185 1.85 -4.48 -9.09
CA LYS A 185 2.42 -5.82 -9.20
C LYS A 185 1.29 -6.82 -9.41
N THR A 186 1.60 -8.02 -9.86
CA THR A 186 0.65 -9.14 -9.91
C THR A 186 1.13 -10.29 -9.03
N TRP A 187 0.17 -11.03 -8.47
CA TRP A 187 0.41 -12.24 -7.70
C TRP A 187 -0.65 -13.29 -8.06
N GLY A 188 -0.31 -14.25 -8.91
CA GLY A 188 -1.29 -15.14 -9.51
C GLY A 188 -2.32 -14.34 -10.33
N ASN A 189 -3.59 -14.46 -9.98
CA ASN A 189 -4.69 -13.72 -10.60
C ASN A 189 -4.96 -12.37 -9.91
N GLY A 190 -4.34 -12.11 -8.77
CA GLY A 190 -4.55 -10.88 -7.99
C GLY A 190 -3.67 -9.73 -8.46
N LYS A 191 -4.19 -8.53 -8.30
CA LYS A 191 -3.50 -7.28 -8.57
C LYS A 191 -3.08 -6.63 -7.27
N ILE A 192 -1.90 -6.02 -7.25
CA ILE A 192 -1.32 -5.35 -6.09
C ILE A 192 -1.06 -3.89 -6.47
N PHE A 193 -1.43 -2.97 -5.58
CA PHE A 193 -1.16 -1.54 -5.70
C PHE A 193 -0.59 -1.01 -4.38
N HIS A 194 0.47 -0.22 -4.47
CA HIS A 194 1.05 0.51 -3.34
C HIS A 194 1.25 1.98 -3.68
N CYS A 195 1.01 2.85 -2.69
CA CYS A 195 1.40 4.25 -2.70
C CYS A 195 2.20 4.56 -1.43
N SER A 196 3.38 5.19 -1.55
CA SER A 196 4.24 5.50 -0.40
C SER A 196 3.81 6.74 0.40
N ILE A 197 2.76 7.46 -0.02
CA ILE A 197 2.22 8.63 0.67
C ILE A 197 1.01 8.23 1.50
N GLY A 198 0.83 8.85 2.67
CA GLY A 198 -0.30 8.64 3.56
C GLY A 198 0.13 8.33 4.99
N HIS A 199 1.07 9.12 5.52
CA HIS A 199 1.56 8.98 6.90
C HIS A 199 0.42 9.21 7.91
N TYR A 200 -0.41 10.24 7.68
CA TYR A 200 -1.56 10.60 8.52
C TYR A 200 -2.63 11.36 7.70
N LEU A 201 -3.77 11.67 8.30
CA LEU A 201 -4.91 12.31 7.61
C LEU A 201 -4.56 13.57 6.82
N LYS A 202 -3.57 14.36 7.30
CA LYS A 202 -3.17 15.58 6.63
C LYS A 202 -2.60 15.35 5.22
N ASP A 203 -1.99 14.21 4.96
CA ASP A 203 -1.51 13.86 3.61
C ASP A 203 -2.67 13.76 2.62
N PHE A 204 -3.87 13.41 3.11
CA PHE A 204 -5.09 13.30 2.31
C PHE A 204 -5.82 14.63 2.07
N GLU A 205 -5.30 15.76 2.59
CA GLU A 205 -5.72 17.09 2.14
C GLU A 205 -5.28 17.36 0.68
N ASN A 206 -4.28 16.61 0.18
CA ASN A 206 -3.87 16.69 -1.22
C ASN A 206 -4.76 15.81 -2.10
N GLU A 207 -5.60 16.45 -2.91
CA GLU A 207 -6.56 15.77 -3.78
C GLU A 207 -5.91 14.77 -4.76
N ASN A 208 -4.67 15.02 -5.21
CA ASN A 208 -3.96 14.08 -6.10
C ASN A 208 -3.54 12.82 -5.35
N VAL A 209 -3.17 12.92 -4.07
CA VAL A 209 -2.88 11.76 -3.20
C VAL A 209 -4.13 10.90 -3.05
N VAL A 210 -5.25 11.51 -2.65
CA VAL A 210 -6.54 10.78 -2.51
C VAL A 210 -6.94 10.13 -3.82
N LYS A 211 -6.88 10.88 -4.93
CA LYS A 211 -7.25 10.38 -6.25
C LYS A 211 -6.38 9.19 -6.68
N LEU A 212 -5.06 9.28 -6.47
CA LEU A 212 -4.12 8.20 -6.76
C LEU A 212 -4.46 6.94 -5.97
N LEU A 213 -4.71 7.08 -4.66
CA LEU A 213 -5.06 5.98 -3.77
C LEU A 213 -6.36 5.30 -4.17
N ILE A 214 -7.46 6.06 -4.30
CA ILE A 214 -8.76 5.45 -4.57
C ILE A 214 -8.85 4.83 -5.97
N GLN A 215 -8.16 5.41 -6.96
CA GLN A 215 -8.05 4.82 -8.29
C GLN A 215 -7.22 3.53 -8.26
N GLY A 216 -6.12 3.50 -7.49
CA GLY A 216 -5.31 2.31 -7.27
C GLY A 216 -6.09 1.19 -6.59
N ILE A 217 -6.82 1.51 -5.53
CA ILE A 217 -7.70 0.56 -4.82
C ILE A 217 -8.75 -0.01 -5.78
N ASN A 218 -9.45 0.85 -6.53
CA ASN A 218 -10.46 0.39 -7.49
C ASN A 218 -9.85 -0.49 -8.60
N TRP A 219 -8.66 -0.18 -9.07
CA TRP A 219 -7.96 -0.96 -10.09
C TRP A 219 -7.60 -2.38 -9.63
N THR A 220 -7.30 -2.57 -8.33
CA THR A 220 -6.97 -3.88 -7.76
C THR A 220 -8.20 -4.76 -7.55
N THR A 221 -9.40 -4.21 -7.44
CA THR A 221 -10.61 -5.01 -7.20
C THR A 221 -10.85 -6.02 -8.32
N LYS A 222 -11.24 -7.22 -7.97
CA LYS A 222 -11.66 -8.27 -8.91
C LYS A 222 -13.03 -7.99 -9.53
#